data_815b13ce4be4b870f529df71cfdc21f9
#
_entry.id   815b13ce4be4b870f529df71cfdc21f9
#
_cell.length_a   1.000
_cell.length_b   1.000
_cell.length_c   1.000
_cell.angle_alpha   90.00
_cell.angle_beta   90.00
_cell.angle_gamma   90.00
#
_symmetry.space_group_name_H-M   'P 1'
#
loop_
_entity.id
_entity.type
_entity.pdbx_description
1 polymer ?
#
loop_
_entity_poly.entity_id
_entity_poly.type
_entity_poly.pdbx_seq_one_letter_code
_entity_poly.pdbx_strand_id
1 'polypeptide(L)'
;MLSPSPNAEAIQVIGDTIVAAASRGELAAASEQSLDFLASLILTDIYAYGYPPLFHAMWQLLCSSAKSEKSKPKYALGIPRGFSKTVVLKLYVVWLILFSNRRFILVVCNTAKLAENFLSDVEDMLNSSNIKSIFGSWDTECDQNNLSSKVFHFRGRHITLAGLGAGTSLRGLNLKYRRPDIVVMDDMQNRDEAKSPEIARELLIWLLGTLMKACDPHSCVFIFVGNMYPFEGSILRKLKASAEWTSFITGAILADGQSLWPDHRSIEDLLAELKSDTDMGHPEIFFSEVMNDEESGTVSGIDVSKIPLCPLHLDAIQAQGGFVIIDPSLGRKKGDDLGIGAFLVYDGVPVLREVISEKMDPGETIHRATALAAKYSIQLIVVEGGAYQATLIYWFNFVFAQLGVTGIHVGEITTGGMQKNSRISAGLRQLLSGKIYLHKDVRSACIYQITQWDPLRTKNKDELLDLIAYTYAVMELHAEYVPLLISDGFDETIAESTHEFLLPF
;
A
#
# COMPACT_ATOMS: atom_id res chain seq x y z
N MET A 1 -7.88 24.69 16.28
CA MET A 1 -8.87 24.72 15.21
C MET A 1 -8.15 25.20 13.96
N LEU A 2 -7.76 24.29 13.10
CA LEU A 2 -7.19 24.64 11.78
C LEU A 2 -8.35 25.04 10.89
N SER A 3 -8.25 26.18 10.22
CA SER A 3 -9.21 26.62 9.21
C SER A 3 -9.28 25.58 8.09
N PRO A 4 -10.48 25.24 7.56
CA PRO A 4 -10.59 24.31 6.44
C PRO A 4 -9.77 24.82 5.26
N SER A 5 -9.17 23.87 4.51
CA SER A 5 -8.39 24.23 3.33
C SER A 5 -9.29 24.92 2.30
N PRO A 6 -8.77 25.83 1.46
CA PRO A 6 -9.55 26.51 0.43
C PRO A 6 -10.30 25.57 -0.53
N ASN A 7 -9.83 24.33 -0.66
CA ASN A 7 -10.49 23.30 -1.44
C ASN A 7 -11.74 22.71 -0.78
N ALA A 8 -11.80 22.65 0.56
CA ALA A 8 -12.96 22.13 1.27
C ALA A 8 -14.17 23.07 1.15
N GLU A 9 -13.94 24.38 1.26
CA GLU A 9 -14.99 25.38 1.02
C GLU A 9 -15.43 25.39 -0.45
N ALA A 10 -14.50 25.26 -1.39
CA ALA A 10 -14.84 25.20 -2.82
C ALA A 10 -15.67 23.94 -3.16
N ILE A 11 -15.37 22.79 -2.55
CA ILE A 11 -16.11 21.55 -2.76
C ILE A 11 -17.52 21.66 -2.15
N GLN A 12 -17.67 22.28 -0.99
CA GLN A 12 -18.95 22.50 -0.33
C GLN A 12 -19.83 23.47 -1.12
N VAL A 13 -19.28 24.60 -1.58
CA VAL A 13 -19.98 25.58 -2.44
C VAL A 13 -20.38 24.96 -3.79
N ILE A 14 -19.53 24.11 -4.37
CA ILE A 14 -19.85 23.36 -5.59
C ILE A 14 -20.96 22.34 -5.31
N GLY A 15 -20.92 21.63 -4.18
CA GLY A 15 -21.97 20.67 -3.79
C GLY A 15 -23.35 21.34 -3.67
N ASP A 16 -23.44 22.41 -2.94
CA ASP A 16 -24.70 23.15 -2.74
C ASP A 16 -25.22 23.79 -4.04
N THR A 17 -24.33 24.26 -4.90
CA THR A 17 -24.69 24.87 -6.20
C THR A 17 -25.13 23.81 -7.22
N ILE A 18 -24.49 22.64 -7.23
CA ILE A 18 -24.88 21.51 -8.12
C ILE A 18 -26.25 20.96 -7.73
N VAL A 19 -26.55 20.81 -6.43
CA VAL A 19 -27.84 20.30 -5.95
C VAL A 19 -28.97 21.26 -6.33
N ALA A 20 -28.72 22.56 -6.39
CA ALA A 20 -29.71 23.56 -6.79
C ALA A 20 -29.99 23.59 -8.30
N ALA A 21 -29.05 23.18 -9.14
CA ALA A 21 -29.11 23.33 -10.59
C ALA A 21 -29.39 22.04 -11.38
N ALA A 22 -29.08 20.86 -10.82
CA ALA A 22 -29.25 19.58 -11.52
C ALA A 22 -30.61 18.92 -11.24
N SER A 23 -31.11 18.19 -12.23
CA SER A 23 -32.32 17.37 -12.02
C SER A 23 -32.02 16.19 -11.07
N ARG A 24 -33.08 15.71 -10.35
CA ARG A 24 -32.95 14.53 -9.47
C ARG A 24 -32.39 13.31 -10.21
N GLY A 25 -32.70 13.18 -11.50
CA GLY A 25 -32.20 12.09 -12.33
C GLY A 25 -30.66 12.17 -12.58
N GLU A 26 -30.18 13.39 -12.83
CA GLU A 26 -28.73 13.62 -13.02
C GLU A 26 -27.94 13.39 -11.73
N LEU A 27 -28.44 13.87 -10.60
CA LEU A 27 -27.83 13.64 -9.28
C LEU A 27 -27.81 12.14 -8.93
N ALA A 28 -28.88 11.41 -9.22
CA ALA A 28 -28.95 9.97 -9.00
C ALA A 28 -27.94 9.23 -9.89
N ALA A 29 -27.83 9.60 -11.17
CA ALA A 29 -26.86 8.99 -12.09
C ALA A 29 -25.39 9.26 -11.68
N ALA A 30 -25.08 10.48 -11.26
CA ALA A 30 -23.76 10.82 -10.74
C ALA A 30 -23.42 10.03 -9.46
N SER A 31 -24.39 9.89 -8.53
CA SER A 31 -24.23 9.10 -7.30
C SER A 31 -24.01 7.61 -7.57
N GLU A 32 -24.60 7.08 -8.63
CA GLU A 32 -24.40 5.68 -9.03
C GLU A 32 -22.99 5.41 -9.53
N GLN A 33 -22.37 6.39 -10.20
CA GLN A 33 -21.07 6.22 -10.88
C GLN A 33 -19.87 6.64 -10.04
N SER A 34 -20.03 7.60 -9.12
CA SER A 34 -18.92 8.22 -8.40
C SER A 34 -19.02 8.02 -6.89
N LEU A 35 -17.94 7.41 -6.33
CA LEU A 35 -17.76 7.31 -4.87
C LEU A 35 -17.71 8.69 -4.23
N ASP A 36 -16.91 9.61 -4.77
CA ASP A 36 -16.74 10.96 -4.22
C ASP A 36 -18.06 11.74 -4.24
N PHE A 37 -18.82 11.63 -5.34
CA PHE A 37 -20.09 12.32 -5.44
C PHE A 37 -21.10 11.78 -4.42
N LEU A 38 -21.21 10.45 -4.27
CA LEU A 38 -22.08 9.85 -3.26
C LEU A 38 -21.65 10.24 -1.84
N ALA A 39 -20.34 10.20 -1.57
CA ALA A 39 -19.76 10.60 -0.29
C ALA A 39 -20.06 12.08 0.03
N SER A 40 -19.90 12.99 -0.93
CA SER A 40 -20.18 14.42 -0.75
C SER A 40 -21.64 14.72 -0.46
N LEU A 41 -22.57 13.92 -1.01
CA LEU A 41 -23.99 14.07 -0.72
C LEU A 41 -24.39 13.59 0.68
N ILE A 42 -23.71 12.54 1.18
CA ILE A 42 -24.06 11.89 2.45
C ILE A 42 -23.30 12.49 3.63
N LEU A 43 -22.00 12.72 3.44
CA LEU A 43 -21.04 13.10 4.48
C LEU A 43 -20.70 14.60 4.40
N THR A 44 -21.67 15.45 4.23
CA THR A 44 -21.52 16.89 3.97
C THR A 44 -20.57 17.60 4.93
N ASP A 45 -20.58 17.19 6.22
CA ASP A 45 -19.82 17.85 7.27
C ASP A 45 -18.41 17.26 7.49
N ILE A 46 -18.16 16.05 6.98
CA ILE A 46 -16.92 15.31 7.24
C ILE A 46 -16.14 14.91 5.97
N TYR A 47 -16.78 15.01 4.80
CA TYR A 47 -16.12 14.76 3.52
C TYR A 47 -15.26 15.96 3.12
N ALA A 48 -13.96 15.87 3.43
CA ALA A 48 -13.03 16.97 3.22
C ALA A 48 -12.07 16.76 2.03
N TYR A 49 -11.83 15.50 1.65
CA TYR A 49 -10.82 15.14 0.64
C TYR A 49 -11.35 14.07 -0.30
N GLY A 50 -11.06 14.20 -1.60
CA GLY A 50 -11.38 13.17 -2.59
C GLY A 50 -10.66 11.85 -2.28
N TYR A 51 -11.31 10.73 -2.59
CA TYR A 51 -10.69 9.41 -2.41
C TYR A 51 -9.57 9.18 -3.43
N PRO A 52 -8.50 8.47 -3.06
CA PRO A 52 -7.40 8.18 -3.97
C PRO A 52 -7.82 7.22 -5.10
N PRO A 53 -7.09 7.19 -6.24
CA PRO A 53 -7.43 6.39 -7.41
C PRO A 53 -7.68 4.91 -7.13
N LEU A 54 -6.95 4.32 -6.19
CA LEU A 54 -7.14 2.93 -5.77
C LEU A 54 -8.55 2.66 -5.24
N PHE A 55 -9.11 3.59 -4.45
CA PHE A 55 -10.47 3.47 -3.92
C PHE A 55 -11.51 3.56 -5.02
N HIS A 56 -11.29 4.38 -6.04
CA HIS A 56 -12.18 4.44 -7.21
C HIS A 56 -12.16 3.14 -8.01
N ALA A 57 -10.97 2.56 -8.24
CA ALA A 57 -10.85 1.27 -8.93
C ALA A 57 -11.55 0.14 -8.15
N MET A 58 -11.34 0.09 -6.84
CA MET A 58 -12.02 -0.86 -5.95
C MET A 58 -13.54 -0.66 -5.97
N TRP A 59 -14.01 0.58 -5.87
CA TRP A 59 -15.44 0.94 -5.91
C TRP A 59 -16.09 0.47 -7.21
N GLN A 60 -15.50 0.76 -8.36
CA GLN A 60 -16.01 0.33 -9.66
C GLN A 60 -16.11 -1.20 -9.76
N LEU A 61 -15.09 -1.92 -9.25
CA LEU A 61 -15.10 -3.37 -9.21
C LEU A 61 -16.24 -3.91 -8.34
N LEU A 62 -16.41 -3.40 -7.12
CA LEU A 62 -17.46 -3.82 -6.20
C LEU A 62 -18.85 -3.53 -6.76
N CYS A 63 -19.07 -2.33 -7.32
CA CYS A 63 -20.34 -1.94 -7.91
C CYS A 63 -20.69 -2.80 -9.14
N SER A 64 -19.74 -3.06 -10.02
CA SER A 64 -19.97 -3.92 -11.20
C SER A 64 -20.30 -5.35 -10.79
N SER A 65 -19.63 -5.88 -9.78
CA SER A 65 -19.88 -7.22 -9.24
C SER A 65 -21.24 -7.37 -8.59
N ALA A 66 -21.72 -6.31 -7.92
CA ALA A 66 -23.06 -6.32 -7.32
C ALA A 66 -24.17 -6.33 -8.36
N LYS A 67 -23.93 -5.76 -9.54
CA LYS A 67 -24.88 -5.77 -10.67
C LYS A 67 -24.92 -7.11 -11.41
N SER A 68 -23.88 -7.93 -11.31
CA SER A 68 -23.78 -9.22 -12.00
C SER A 68 -24.53 -10.30 -11.23
N GLU A 69 -25.56 -10.90 -11.84
CA GLU A 69 -26.33 -12.01 -11.25
C GLU A 69 -25.71 -13.39 -11.52
N LYS A 70 -24.67 -13.47 -12.38
CA LYS A 70 -24.12 -14.75 -12.85
C LYS A 70 -22.79 -15.16 -12.21
N SER A 71 -22.18 -14.30 -11.40
CA SER A 71 -20.91 -14.57 -10.77
C SER A 71 -21.01 -14.53 -9.24
N LYS A 72 -20.15 -15.31 -8.57
CA LYS A 72 -20.02 -15.34 -7.11
C LYS A 72 -18.65 -14.80 -6.71
N PRO A 73 -18.36 -13.54 -6.97
CA PRO A 73 -17.04 -13.01 -6.67
C PRO A 73 -16.80 -12.97 -5.17
N LYS A 74 -15.56 -13.21 -4.80
CA LYS A 74 -15.06 -13.15 -3.43
C LYS A 74 -13.90 -12.17 -3.41
N TYR A 75 -14.00 -11.13 -2.59
CA TYR A 75 -12.98 -10.08 -2.48
C TYR A 75 -12.37 -10.05 -1.08
N ALA A 76 -11.06 -9.99 -1.02
CA ALA A 76 -10.28 -9.83 0.20
C ALA A 76 -9.52 -8.49 0.12
N LEU A 77 -9.94 -7.52 0.93
CA LEU A 77 -9.46 -6.15 0.87
C LEU A 77 -8.66 -5.83 2.14
N GLY A 78 -7.38 -5.52 1.97
CA GLY A 78 -6.50 -5.01 3.02
C GLY A 78 -6.27 -3.51 2.81
N ILE A 79 -6.97 -2.69 3.58
CA ILE A 79 -6.86 -1.23 3.53
C ILE A 79 -6.24 -0.76 4.85
N PRO A 80 -5.29 0.19 4.83
CA PRO A 80 -4.64 0.70 6.02
C PRO A 80 -5.62 1.20 7.08
N ARG A 81 -5.26 1.02 8.35
CA ARG A 81 -6.01 1.61 9.45
C ARG A 81 -6.00 3.14 9.36
N GLY A 82 -7.16 3.77 9.63
CA GLY A 82 -7.32 5.21 9.52
C GLY A 82 -7.56 5.73 8.10
N PHE A 83 -7.66 4.85 7.09
CA PHE A 83 -7.93 5.22 5.68
C PHE A 83 -9.39 4.96 5.28
N SER A 84 -10.32 5.28 6.15
CA SER A 84 -11.78 5.31 5.89
C SER A 84 -12.41 4.00 5.38
N LYS A 85 -11.78 2.83 5.55
CA LYS A 85 -12.27 1.54 5.03
C LYS A 85 -13.73 1.26 5.42
N THR A 86 -14.08 1.40 6.70
CA THR A 86 -15.44 1.18 7.22
C THR A 86 -16.43 2.18 6.64
N VAL A 87 -16.03 3.45 6.47
CA VAL A 87 -16.90 4.50 5.88
C VAL A 87 -17.21 4.15 4.42
N VAL A 88 -16.21 3.74 3.63
CA VAL A 88 -16.40 3.32 2.23
C VAL A 88 -17.31 2.10 2.15
N LEU A 89 -17.20 1.14 3.08
CA LEU A 89 -18.12 0.00 3.13
C LEU A 89 -19.56 0.41 3.46
N LYS A 90 -19.78 1.36 4.37
CA LYS A 90 -21.10 1.90 4.67
C LYS A 90 -21.70 2.61 3.47
N LEU A 91 -20.92 3.44 2.78
CA LEU A 91 -21.31 4.07 1.51
C LEU A 91 -21.65 3.01 0.45
N TYR A 92 -20.88 1.91 0.40
CA TYR A 92 -21.17 0.82 -0.51
C TYR A 92 -22.50 0.11 -0.18
N VAL A 93 -22.81 -0.10 1.10
CA VAL A 93 -24.13 -0.66 1.50
C VAL A 93 -25.25 0.30 1.13
N VAL A 94 -25.10 1.60 1.32
CA VAL A 94 -26.06 2.61 0.83
C VAL A 94 -26.20 2.51 -0.69
N TRP A 95 -25.10 2.44 -1.43
CA TRP A 95 -25.12 2.27 -2.88
C TRP A 95 -25.85 0.99 -3.31
N LEU A 96 -25.67 -0.13 -2.61
CA LEU A 96 -26.39 -1.38 -2.86
C LEU A 96 -27.90 -1.20 -2.71
N ILE A 97 -28.32 -0.50 -1.67
CA ILE A 97 -29.74 -0.19 -1.41
C ILE A 97 -30.31 0.72 -2.50
N LEU A 98 -29.55 1.70 -2.96
CA LEU A 98 -30.03 2.66 -3.96
C LEU A 98 -30.06 2.11 -5.39
N PHE A 99 -29.02 1.34 -5.80
CA PHE A 99 -28.74 1.08 -7.22
C PHE A 99 -28.66 -0.38 -7.63
N SER A 100 -28.38 -1.33 -6.69
CA SER A 100 -28.23 -2.74 -7.04
C SER A 100 -29.57 -3.49 -7.01
N ASN A 101 -29.57 -4.70 -7.60
CA ASN A 101 -30.71 -5.64 -7.49
C ASN A 101 -30.60 -6.57 -6.28
N ARG A 102 -29.58 -6.38 -5.42
CA ARG A 102 -29.40 -7.18 -4.21
C ARG A 102 -30.55 -6.95 -3.24
N ARG A 103 -30.98 -8.02 -2.59
CA ARG A 103 -32.19 -8.00 -1.76
C ARG A 103 -31.95 -8.39 -0.32
N PHE A 104 -30.88 -9.13 -0.05
CA PHE A 104 -30.50 -9.49 1.31
C PHE A 104 -29.03 -9.19 1.55
N ILE A 105 -28.77 -8.02 2.11
CA ILE A 105 -27.45 -7.51 2.46
C ILE A 105 -27.16 -7.94 3.89
N LEU A 106 -26.10 -8.74 4.09
CA LEU A 106 -25.65 -9.17 5.41
C LEU A 106 -24.33 -8.48 5.75
N VAL A 107 -24.29 -7.79 6.88
CA VAL A 107 -23.07 -7.18 7.44
C VAL A 107 -22.56 -8.06 8.58
N VAL A 108 -21.28 -8.37 8.58
CA VAL A 108 -20.63 -9.15 9.64
C VAL A 108 -19.47 -8.32 10.18
N CYS A 109 -19.47 -8.07 11.49
CA CYS A 109 -18.36 -7.42 12.20
C CYS A 109 -17.81 -8.38 13.27
N ASN A 110 -16.72 -8.01 13.94
CA ASN A 110 -16.16 -8.81 15.02
C ASN A 110 -17.21 -9.10 16.12
N THR A 111 -18.01 -8.11 16.52
CA THR A 111 -19.07 -8.28 17.51
C THR A 111 -20.45 -7.87 16.97
N ALA A 112 -21.51 -8.40 17.57
CA ALA A 112 -22.89 -8.00 17.23
C ALA A 112 -23.11 -6.50 17.43
N LYS A 113 -22.52 -5.90 18.48
CA LYS A 113 -22.65 -4.46 18.75
C LYS A 113 -22.00 -3.59 17.66
N LEU A 114 -20.84 -4.02 17.10
CA LEU A 114 -20.22 -3.33 15.97
C LEU A 114 -21.07 -3.43 14.71
N ALA A 115 -21.70 -4.58 14.48
CA ALA A 115 -22.62 -4.74 13.36
C ALA A 115 -23.88 -3.85 13.51
N GLU A 116 -24.46 -3.76 14.71
CA GLU A 116 -25.58 -2.85 15.00
C GLU A 116 -25.20 -1.39 14.76
N ASN A 117 -24.03 -0.95 15.22
CA ASN A 117 -23.52 0.39 14.98
C ASN A 117 -23.34 0.65 13.47
N PHE A 118 -22.79 -0.33 12.73
CA PHE A 118 -22.66 -0.23 11.29
C PHE A 118 -24.02 -0.02 10.61
N LEU A 119 -25.05 -0.76 11.01
CA LEU A 119 -26.40 -0.63 10.48
C LEU A 119 -27.04 0.73 10.85
N SER A 120 -26.79 1.22 12.06
CA SER A 120 -27.26 2.54 12.50
C SER A 120 -26.64 3.65 11.64
N ASP A 121 -25.35 3.59 11.38
CA ASP A 121 -24.67 4.59 10.55
C ASP A 121 -25.18 4.56 9.08
N VAL A 122 -25.46 3.35 8.54
CA VAL A 122 -26.08 3.22 7.22
C VAL A 122 -27.49 3.83 7.21
N GLU A 123 -28.27 3.65 8.29
CA GLU A 123 -29.58 4.28 8.46
C GLU A 123 -29.46 5.81 8.47
N ASP A 124 -28.52 6.36 9.21
CA ASP A 124 -28.26 7.80 9.26
C ASP A 124 -27.88 8.35 7.88
N MET A 125 -27.04 7.63 7.14
CA MET A 125 -26.67 7.96 5.77
C MET A 125 -27.89 7.99 4.82
N LEU A 126 -28.77 6.99 4.91
CA LEU A 126 -30.02 6.95 4.15
C LEU A 126 -31.02 8.05 4.57
N ASN A 127 -30.94 8.50 5.81
CA ASN A 127 -31.77 9.57 6.38
C ASN A 127 -31.22 10.97 6.08
N SER A 128 -30.05 11.11 5.46
CA SER A 128 -29.53 12.42 5.09
C SER A 128 -30.51 13.18 4.19
N SER A 129 -30.59 14.50 4.34
CA SER A 129 -31.52 15.35 3.62
C SER A 129 -31.39 15.24 2.10
N ASN A 130 -30.16 15.16 1.62
CA ASN A 130 -29.84 15.02 0.20
C ASN A 130 -30.35 13.68 -0.37
N ILE A 131 -30.06 12.55 0.33
CA ILE A 131 -30.54 11.24 -0.11
C ILE A 131 -32.05 11.18 -0.13
N LYS A 132 -32.72 11.65 0.92
CA LYS A 132 -34.21 11.70 0.96
C LYS A 132 -34.80 12.56 -0.15
N SER A 133 -34.17 13.70 -0.46
CA SER A 133 -34.69 14.61 -1.52
C SER A 133 -34.54 14.00 -2.92
N ILE A 134 -33.46 13.24 -3.17
CA ILE A 134 -33.17 12.64 -4.48
C ILE A 134 -33.91 11.32 -4.67
N PHE A 135 -33.88 10.43 -3.66
CA PHE A 135 -34.32 9.04 -3.79
C PHE A 135 -35.64 8.73 -3.06
N GLY A 136 -36.11 9.60 -2.17
CA GLY A 136 -37.22 9.37 -1.28
C GLY A 136 -36.83 8.72 0.06
N SER A 137 -37.77 8.62 0.98
CA SER A 137 -37.60 7.99 2.29
C SER A 137 -37.63 6.47 2.18
N TRP A 138 -36.64 5.80 2.75
CA TRP A 138 -36.54 4.35 2.74
C TRP A 138 -37.46 3.65 3.74
N ASP A 139 -37.86 4.36 4.80
CA ASP A 139 -38.63 3.88 5.94
C ASP A 139 -40.15 4.03 5.78
N THR A 140 -40.64 4.49 4.63
CA THR A 140 -42.06 4.71 4.36
C THR A 140 -42.84 3.40 4.40
N GLU A 141 -42.26 2.28 3.92
CA GLU A 141 -42.85 0.95 3.94
C GLU A 141 -41.88 0.00 4.62
N CYS A 142 -41.85 0.00 5.95
CA CYS A 142 -40.93 -0.79 6.76
C CYS A 142 -41.66 -1.89 7.51
N ASP A 143 -41.34 -3.17 7.18
CA ASP A 143 -41.92 -4.34 7.86
C ASP A 143 -41.21 -4.62 9.20
N GLN A 144 -39.94 -4.31 9.30
CA GLN A 144 -39.11 -4.52 10.49
C GLN A 144 -38.03 -3.45 10.55
N ASN A 145 -37.89 -2.82 11.71
CA ASN A 145 -36.82 -1.89 12.00
C ASN A 145 -36.33 -2.11 13.44
N ASN A 146 -35.32 -2.94 13.60
CA ASN A 146 -34.62 -3.14 14.88
C ASN A 146 -33.12 -2.95 14.71
N LEU A 147 -32.37 -3.00 15.83
CA LEU A 147 -30.92 -2.72 15.83
C LEU A 147 -30.13 -3.70 14.95
N SER A 148 -30.53 -4.97 14.92
CA SER A 148 -29.78 -6.01 14.22
C SER A 148 -30.32 -6.33 12.82
N SER A 149 -31.53 -5.86 12.48
CA SER A 149 -32.10 -6.10 11.15
C SER A 149 -33.18 -5.11 10.77
N LYS A 150 -33.22 -4.79 9.49
CA LYS A 150 -34.20 -3.92 8.86
C LYS A 150 -34.79 -4.62 7.64
N VAL A 151 -36.09 -4.61 7.50
CA VAL A 151 -36.81 -5.20 6.36
C VAL A 151 -37.78 -4.15 5.85
N PHE A 152 -37.58 -3.71 4.62
CA PHE A 152 -38.32 -2.59 4.07
C PHE A 152 -38.52 -2.71 2.56
N HIS A 153 -39.53 -1.96 2.06
CA HIS A 153 -39.77 -1.81 0.64
C HIS A 153 -39.24 -0.45 0.18
N PHE A 154 -38.33 -0.49 -0.79
CA PHE A 154 -37.74 0.74 -1.30
C PHE A 154 -37.54 0.66 -2.81
N ARG A 155 -38.02 1.67 -3.52
CA ARG A 155 -37.89 1.76 -4.99
C ARG A 155 -38.37 0.48 -5.71
N GLY A 156 -39.51 -0.06 -5.28
CA GLY A 156 -40.11 -1.27 -5.86
C GLY A 156 -39.41 -2.59 -5.49
N ARG A 157 -38.48 -2.57 -4.53
CA ARG A 157 -37.74 -3.75 -4.09
C ARG A 157 -37.99 -3.99 -2.61
N HIS A 158 -38.14 -5.27 -2.26
CA HIS A 158 -38.11 -5.72 -0.89
C HIS A 158 -36.66 -5.99 -0.49
N ILE A 159 -36.13 -5.26 0.48
CA ILE A 159 -34.75 -5.29 0.92
C ILE A 159 -34.69 -5.74 2.37
N THR A 160 -33.76 -6.66 2.66
CA THR A 160 -33.35 -7.05 4.00
C THR A 160 -31.94 -6.59 4.24
N LEU A 161 -31.71 -5.83 5.31
CA LEU A 161 -30.38 -5.44 5.79
C LEU A 161 -30.21 -6.01 7.19
N ALA A 162 -29.24 -6.91 7.41
CA ALA A 162 -29.01 -7.55 8.70
C ALA A 162 -27.56 -7.48 9.12
N GLY A 163 -27.31 -7.38 10.43
CA GLY A 163 -25.99 -7.34 11.04
C GLY A 163 -25.77 -8.49 12.01
N LEU A 164 -24.55 -9.06 12.01
CA LEU A 164 -24.15 -10.15 12.88
C LEU A 164 -22.76 -9.95 13.46
N GLY A 165 -22.53 -10.48 14.65
CA GLY A 165 -21.17 -10.71 15.15
C GLY A 165 -20.57 -11.98 14.56
N ALA A 166 -19.27 -11.99 14.32
CA ALA A 166 -18.54 -13.17 13.87
C ALA A 166 -18.68 -14.33 14.87
N GLY A 167 -18.68 -15.56 14.39
CA GLY A 167 -18.84 -16.75 15.23
C GLY A 167 -20.28 -17.04 15.70
N THR A 168 -21.24 -16.16 15.42
CA THR A 168 -22.62 -16.35 15.90
C THR A 168 -23.38 -17.42 15.09
N SER A 169 -24.40 -18.03 15.73
CA SER A 169 -25.27 -18.99 15.06
C SER A 169 -26.12 -18.31 14.00
N LEU A 170 -26.12 -18.87 12.78
CA LEU A 170 -26.95 -18.40 11.67
C LEU A 170 -28.34 -19.07 11.62
N ARG A 171 -28.70 -19.83 12.67
CA ARG A 171 -30.02 -20.47 12.75
C ARG A 171 -31.09 -19.39 12.87
N GLY A 172 -31.97 -19.30 11.88
CA GLY A 172 -33.04 -18.27 11.84
C GLY A 172 -32.76 -17.10 10.90
N LEU A 173 -31.63 -17.06 10.21
CA LEU A 173 -31.31 -16.01 9.21
C LEU A 173 -32.14 -16.10 7.92
N ASN A 174 -32.98 -17.13 7.78
CA ASN A 174 -33.93 -17.22 6.67
C ASN A 174 -35.11 -16.26 6.91
N LEU A 175 -34.84 -14.96 6.74
CA LEU A 175 -35.86 -13.93 6.80
C LEU A 175 -36.70 -13.99 5.51
N LYS A 176 -37.99 -14.29 5.65
CA LYS A 176 -38.95 -14.35 4.54
C LYS A 176 -38.52 -15.23 3.36
N TYR A 177 -37.95 -16.43 3.65
CA TYR A 177 -37.54 -17.44 2.65
C TYR A 177 -36.37 -17.03 1.74
N ARG A 178 -35.59 -15.99 2.10
CA ARG A 178 -34.43 -15.55 1.35
C ARG A 178 -33.14 -15.83 2.10
N ARG A 179 -32.07 -16.09 1.33
CA ARG A 179 -30.69 -16.19 1.83
C ARG A 179 -29.94 -14.93 1.46
N PRO A 180 -28.92 -14.54 2.24
CA PRO A 180 -28.04 -13.44 1.87
C PRO A 180 -27.47 -13.61 0.45
N ASP A 181 -27.61 -12.58 -0.36
CA ASP A 181 -27.09 -12.52 -1.73
C ASP A 181 -25.86 -11.59 -1.85
N ILE A 182 -25.53 -10.89 -0.77
CA ILE A 182 -24.27 -10.20 -0.57
C ILE A 182 -23.91 -10.17 0.91
N VAL A 183 -22.63 -10.43 1.21
CA VAL A 183 -22.05 -10.39 2.56
C VAL A 183 -20.91 -9.41 2.58
N VAL A 184 -21.00 -8.42 3.47
CA VAL A 184 -19.95 -7.44 3.75
C VAL A 184 -19.38 -7.76 5.13
N MET A 185 -18.10 -8.11 5.20
CA MET A 185 -17.40 -8.44 6.43
C MET A 185 -16.42 -7.32 6.75
N ASP A 186 -16.69 -6.55 7.80
CA ASP A 186 -15.88 -5.41 8.23
C ASP A 186 -15.17 -5.73 9.54
N ASP A 187 -13.83 -5.77 9.50
CA ASP A 187 -12.96 -6.07 10.63
C ASP A 187 -13.47 -7.25 11.48
N MET A 188 -13.84 -8.37 10.80
CA MET A 188 -14.44 -9.55 11.40
C MET A 188 -13.50 -10.27 12.38
N GLN A 189 -12.20 -10.09 12.25
CA GLN A 189 -11.16 -10.66 13.10
C GLN A 189 -10.29 -9.55 13.69
N ASN A 190 -10.03 -9.60 14.99
CA ASN A 190 -9.07 -8.72 15.66
C ASN A 190 -7.67 -9.38 15.79
N ARG A 191 -6.67 -8.61 16.27
CA ARG A 191 -5.28 -9.03 16.40
C ARG A 191 -5.12 -10.22 17.36
N ASP A 192 -5.82 -10.21 18.51
CA ASP A 192 -5.68 -11.27 19.52
C ASP A 192 -6.28 -12.58 19.04
N GLU A 193 -7.40 -12.52 18.33
CA GLU A 193 -8.00 -13.69 17.67
C GLU A 193 -7.09 -14.27 16.57
N ALA A 194 -6.41 -13.41 15.80
CA ALA A 194 -5.47 -13.86 14.79
C ALA A 194 -4.21 -14.50 15.40
N LYS A 195 -3.81 -14.06 16.60
CA LYS A 195 -2.66 -14.59 17.35
C LYS A 195 -2.95 -15.97 17.94
N SER A 196 -4.20 -16.25 18.30
CA SER A 196 -4.61 -17.56 18.85
C SER A 196 -4.92 -18.56 17.73
N PRO A 197 -4.12 -19.61 17.52
CA PRO A 197 -4.36 -20.59 16.45
C PRO A 197 -5.71 -21.28 16.55
N GLU A 198 -6.20 -21.51 17.77
CA GLU A 198 -7.47 -22.17 18.05
C GLU A 198 -8.65 -21.28 17.65
N ILE A 199 -8.69 -20.03 18.17
CA ILE A 199 -9.76 -19.08 17.86
C ILE A 199 -9.77 -18.75 16.36
N ALA A 200 -8.61 -18.52 15.78
CA ALA A 200 -8.48 -18.25 14.36
C ALA A 200 -9.00 -19.39 13.47
N ARG A 201 -8.72 -20.65 13.88
CA ARG A 201 -9.22 -21.83 13.20
C ARG A 201 -10.74 -21.95 13.30
N GLU A 202 -11.31 -21.76 14.48
CA GLU A 202 -12.77 -21.78 14.68
C GLU A 202 -13.47 -20.70 13.85
N LEU A 203 -12.93 -19.50 13.84
CA LEU A 203 -13.47 -18.39 13.07
C LEU A 203 -13.40 -18.64 11.55
N LEU A 204 -12.32 -19.24 11.08
CA LEU A 204 -12.20 -19.63 9.67
C LEU A 204 -13.18 -20.76 9.30
N ILE A 205 -13.35 -21.75 10.18
CA ILE A 205 -14.34 -22.83 9.99
C ILE A 205 -15.75 -22.25 9.96
N TRP A 206 -16.05 -21.30 10.85
CA TRP A 206 -17.33 -20.61 10.86
C TRP A 206 -17.57 -19.83 9.55
N LEU A 207 -16.57 -19.09 9.08
CA LEU A 207 -16.64 -18.37 7.82
C LEU A 207 -16.95 -19.29 6.64
N LEU A 208 -16.14 -20.34 6.46
CA LEU A 208 -16.23 -21.23 5.30
C LEU A 208 -17.38 -22.25 5.40
N GLY A 209 -17.59 -22.80 6.59
CA GLY A 209 -18.53 -23.89 6.82
C GLY A 209 -19.94 -23.45 7.23
N THR A 210 -20.07 -22.30 7.89
CA THR A 210 -21.34 -21.82 8.41
C THR A 210 -21.85 -20.63 7.62
N LEU A 211 -21.11 -19.52 7.60
CA LEU A 211 -21.56 -18.28 6.94
C LEU A 211 -21.73 -18.48 5.43
N MET A 212 -20.69 -18.88 4.73
CA MET A 212 -20.74 -19.01 3.27
C MET A 212 -21.74 -20.06 2.79
N LYS A 213 -22.00 -21.10 3.59
CA LYS A 213 -22.99 -22.15 3.26
C LYS A 213 -24.43 -21.73 3.55
N ALA A 214 -24.64 -20.73 4.42
CA ALA A 214 -25.96 -20.18 4.71
C ALA A 214 -26.44 -19.20 3.62
N CYS A 215 -25.52 -18.66 2.82
CA CYS A 215 -25.80 -17.67 1.77
C CYS A 215 -26.38 -18.31 0.49
N ASP A 216 -26.82 -17.46 -0.45
CA ASP A 216 -27.33 -17.92 -1.74
C ASP A 216 -26.22 -18.68 -2.51
N PRO A 217 -26.46 -19.95 -2.88
CA PRO A 217 -25.43 -20.77 -3.51
C PRO A 217 -25.14 -20.36 -4.96
N HIS A 218 -25.94 -19.50 -5.57
CA HIS A 218 -25.86 -19.17 -6.99
C HIS A 218 -25.34 -17.77 -7.28
N SER A 219 -25.56 -16.81 -6.38
CA SER A 219 -25.34 -15.39 -6.67
C SER A 219 -24.68 -14.59 -5.55
N CYS A 220 -24.33 -15.20 -4.40
CA CYS A 220 -23.81 -14.44 -3.28
C CYS A 220 -22.41 -13.86 -3.55
N VAL A 221 -22.26 -12.58 -3.32
CA VAL A 221 -20.98 -11.84 -3.35
C VAL A 221 -20.42 -11.79 -1.93
N PHE A 222 -19.12 -12.07 -1.77
CA PHE A 222 -18.45 -11.98 -0.49
C PHE A 222 -17.37 -10.89 -0.53
N ILE A 223 -17.41 -9.97 0.41
CA ILE A 223 -16.44 -8.89 0.55
C ILE A 223 -15.89 -8.94 1.97
N PHE A 224 -14.64 -9.31 2.10
CA PHE A 224 -13.90 -9.29 3.36
C PHE A 224 -12.99 -8.07 3.39
N VAL A 225 -13.10 -7.25 4.42
CA VAL A 225 -12.21 -6.11 4.67
C VAL A 225 -11.61 -6.25 6.05
N GLY A 226 -10.32 -6.07 6.16
CA GLY A 226 -9.60 -6.20 7.42
C GLY A 226 -8.13 -5.80 7.29
N ASN A 227 -7.40 -5.98 8.39
CA ASN A 227 -5.97 -5.72 8.46
C ASN A 227 -5.18 -7.03 8.28
N MET A 228 -3.95 -6.90 7.78
CA MET A 228 -3.03 -8.02 7.63
C MET A 228 -2.25 -8.21 8.93
N TYR A 229 -2.56 -9.26 9.66
CA TYR A 229 -1.82 -9.60 10.87
C TYR A 229 -0.64 -10.54 10.58
N PRO A 230 0.52 -10.39 11.27
CA PRO A 230 1.73 -11.20 11.06
C PRO A 230 1.63 -12.62 11.62
N PHE A 231 0.43 -13.12 11.84
CA PHE A 231 0.17 -14.45 12.42
C PHE A 231 -0.42 -15.40 11.39
N GLU A 232 -0.11 -16.69 11.49
CA GLU A 232 -0.71 -17.72 10.64
C GLU A 232 -2.24 -17.79 10.76
N GLY A 233 -2.77 -17.33 11.89
CA GLY A 233 -4.21 -17.24 12.13
C GLY A 233 -4.90 -16.08 11.40
N SER A 234 -4.18 -15.18 10.72
CA SER A 234 -4.78 -14.07 9.97
C SER A 234 -5.65 -14.58 8.83
N ILE A 235 -6.96 -14.27 8.91
CA ILE A 235 -7.92 -14.66 7.87
C ILE A 235 -7.60 -13.96 6.56
N LEU A 236 -7.31 -12.65 6.57
CA LEU A 236 -6.96 -11.91 5.35
C LEU A 236 -5.75 -12.54 4.63
N ARG A 237 -4.73 -12.98 5.38
CA ARG A 237 -3.58 -13.71 4.83
C ARG A 237 -3.99 -15.00 4.12
N LYS A 238 -4.88 -15.79 4.72
CA LYS A 238 -5.38 -17.03 4.13
C LYS A 238 -6.24 -16.79 2.90
N LEU A 239 -7.08 -15.75 2.92
CA LEU A 239 -7.88 -15.36 1.77
C LEU A 239 -7.02 -14.83 0.61
N LYS A 240 -5.98 -14.05 0.90
CA LYS A 240 -4.98 -13.59 -0.08
C LYS A 240 -4.29 -14.76 -0.79
N ALA A 241 -3.96 -15.81 -0.04
CA ALA A 241 -3.30 -16.99 -0.60
C ALA A 241 -4.24 -17.91 -1.42
N SER A 242 -5.54 -17.72 -1.32
CA SER A 242 -6.54 -18.55 -2.00
C SER A 242 -6.81 -18.04 -3.42
N ALA A 243 -6.74 -18.95 -4.41
CA ALA A 243 -7.07 -18.64 -5.80
C ALA A 243 -8.57 -18.30 -6.04
N GLU A 244 -9.44 -18.61 -5.06
CA GLU A 244 -10.87 -18.29 -5.14
C GLU A 244 -11.21 -16.85 -4.77
N TRP A 245 -10.27 -16.13 -4.14
CA TRP A 245 -10.46 -14.77 -3.67
C TRP A 245 -9.63 -13.80 -4.50
N THR A 246 -10.26 -12.75 -5.00
CA THR A 246 -9.55 -11.64 -5.60
C THR A 246 -9.11 -10.69 -4.48
N SER A 247 -7.80 -10.53 -4.30
CA SER A 247 -7.26 -9.73 -3.21
C SER A 247 -6.75 -8.37 -3.69
N PHE A 248 -7.07 -7.33 -2.91
CA PHE A 248 -6.52 -5.97 -3.02
C PHE A 248 -5.95 -5.59 -1.66
N ILE A 249 -4.65 -5.59 -1.55
CA ILE A 249 -3.97 -5.28 -0.30
C ILE A 249 -2.95 -4.20 -0.56
N THR A 250 -3.06 -3.11 0.19
CA THR A 250 -2.18 -1.96 0.07
C THR A 250 -1.72 -1.49 1.44
N GLY A 251 -0.52 -0.92 1.48
CA GLY A 251 -0.03 -0.13 2.61
C GLY A 251 -0.40 1.34 2.46
N ALA A 252 -0.23 2.08 3.55
CA ALA A 252 -0.39 3.53 3.55
C ALA A 252 0.75 4.26 2.84
N ILE A 253 1.93 3.62 2.76
CA ILE A 253 3.07 4.09 1.97
C ILE A 253 3.18 3.19 0.74
N LEU A 254 3.13 3.80 -0.43
CA LEU A 254 3.21 3.11 -1.72
C LEU A 254 4.67 2.74 -2.07
N ALA A 255 4.87 1.95 -3.12
CA ALA A 255 6.19 1.51 -3.55
C ALA A 255 7.12 2.67 -3.97
N ASP A 256 6.55 3.78 -4.43
CA ASP A 256 7.29 5.02 -4.76
C ASP A 256 7.60 5.89 -3.53
N GLY A 257 7.26 5.43 -2.32
CA GLY A 257 7.49 6.14 -1.07
C GLY A 257 6.49 7.26 -0.77
N GLN A 258 5.45 7.43 -1.58
CA GLN A 258 4.41 8.42 -1.33
C GLN A 258 3.30 7.86 -0.45
N SER A 259 2.55 8.76 0.22
CA SER A 259 1.34 8.34 0.91
C SER A 259 0.28 7.89 -0.08
N LEU A 260 -0.46 6.83 0.27
CA LEU A 260 -1.66 6.39 -0.47
C LEU A 260 -2.71 7.50 -0.60
N TRP A 261 -2.81 8.36 0.41
CA TRP A 261 -3.78 9.46 0.46
C TRP A 261 -3.14 10.71 1.10
N PRO A 262 -2.32 11.46 0.33
CA PRO A 262 -1.52 12.57 0.87
C PRO A 262 -2.35 13.67 1.54
N ASP A 263 -3.52 14.00 0.98
CA ASP A 263 -4.41 15.04 1.53
C ASP A 263 -5.03 14.65 2.87
N HIS A 264 -5.16 13.35 3.14
CA HIS A 264 -5.72 12.81 4.38
C HIS A 264 -4.65 12.53 5.42
N ARG A 265 -3.55 11.91 5.02
CA ARG A 265 -2.37 11.61 5.85
C ARG A 265 -1.11 11.79 5.02
N SER A 266 -0.32 12.77 5.37
CA SER A 266 0.95 13.04 4.69
C SER A 266 1.97 11.92 4.93
N ILE A 267 3.00 11.86 4.11
CA ILE A 267 4.09 10.91 4.31
C ILE A 267 4.85 11.22 5.62
N GLU A 268 4.96 12.49 5.98
CA GLU A 268 5.57 12.93 7.23
C GLU A 268 4.82 12.42 8.45
N ASP A 269 3.48 12.46 8.44
CA ASP A 269 2.63 11.93 9.51
C ASP A 269 2.80 10.42 9.65
N LEU A 270 2.85 9.69 8.54
CA LEU A 270 3.06 8.23 8.52
C LEU A 270 4.43 7.84 9.04
N LEU A 271 5.47 8.57 8.67
CA LEU A 271 6.83 8.33 9.17
C LEU A 271 6.97 8.71 10.65
N ALA A 272 6.27 9.74 11.12
CA ALA A 272 6.23 10.12 12.52
C ALA A 272 5.54 9.03 13.37
N GLU A 273 4.45 8.42 12.86
CA GLU A 273 3.78 7.29 13.52
C GLU A 273 4.71 6.07 13.59
N LEU A 274 5.35 5.69 12.48
CA LEU A 274 6.33 4.59 12.46
C LEU A 274 7.44 4.83 13.48
N LYS A 275 7.96 6.07 13.55
CA LYS A 275 8.98 6.44 14.52
C LYS A 275 8.46 6.27 15.95
N SER A 276 7.26 6.78 16.23
CA SER A 276 6.63 6.65 17.57
C SER A 276 6.49 5.20 17.99
N ASP A 277 5.97 4.34 17.09
CA ASP A 277 5.82 2.91 17.38
C ASP A 277 7.17 2.21 17.56
N THR A 278 8.19 2.64 16.81
CA THR A 278 9.57 2.14 16.95
C THR A 278 10.18 2.56 18.28
N ASP A 279 10.03 3.82 18.66
CA ASP A 279 10.55 4.36 19.93
C ASP A 279 9.88 3.68 21.16
N MET A 280 8.62 3.24 20.99
CA MET A 280 7.89 2.46 21.99
C MET A 280 8.23 0.95 21.96
N GLY A 281 9.05 0.51 21.01
CA GLY A 281 9.48 -0.89 20.86
C GLY A 281 8.48 -1.80 20.16
N HIS A 282 7.48 -1.25 19.47
CA HIS A 282 6.40 -2.01 18.81
C HIS A 282 6.16 -1.62 17.35
N PRO A 283 7.20 -1.53 16.49
CA PRO A 283 7.04 -1.16 15.08
C PRO A 283 6.15 -2.13 14.28
N GLU A 284 6.00 -3.37 14.77
CA GLU A 284 5.11 -4.37 14.15
C GLU A 284 3.64 -3.92 14.15
N ILE A 285 3.25 -2.94 14.98
CA ILE A 285 1.91 -2.36 14.97
C ILE A 285 1.72 -1.57 13.69
N PHE A 286 2.65 -0.66 13.38
CA PHE A 286 2.61 0.12 12.15
C PHE A 286 2.58 -0.78 10.91
N PHE A 287 3.45 -1.79 10.85
CA PHE A 287 3.51 -2.68 9.70
C PHE A 287 2.24 -3.50 9.50
N SER A 288 1.63 -4.00 10.55
CA SER A 288 0.40 -4.79 10.44
C SER A 288 -0.84 -3.92 10.22
N GLU A 289 -0.97 -2.78 10.89
CA GLU A 289 -2.19 -1.97 10.89
C GLU A 289 -2.18 -0.91 9.77
N VAL A 290 -1.01 -0.32 9.50
CA VAL A 290 -0.86 0.79 8.56
C VAL A 290 -0.32 0.32 7.21
N MET A 291 0.59 -0.67 7.21
CA MET A 291 1.19 -1.15 5.97
C MET A 291 0.54 -2.42 5.42
N ASN A 292 -0.31 -3.10 6.19
CA ASN A 292 -0.84 -4.42 5.83
C ASN A 292 0.26 -5.41 5.41
N ASP A 293 1.42 -5.30 6.06
CA ASP A 293 2.58 -6.15 5.80
C ASP A 293 2.61 -7.31 6.79
N GLU A 294 2.56 -8.53 6.26
CA GLU A 294 2.52 -9.75 7.04
C GLU A 294 3.91 -10.23 7.51
N GLU A 295 4.98 -9.69 6.92
CA GLU A 295 6.35 -10.14 7.15
C GLU A 295 7.16 -9.19 8.05
N SER A 296 6.74 -7.93 8.13
CA SER A 296 7.49 -6.88 8.82
C SER A 296 7.13 -6.80 10.30
N GLY A 297 8.01 -7.29 11.12
CA GLY A 297 7.83 -7.24 12.59
C GLY A 297 9.14 -7.21 13.35
N THR A 298 10.28 -7.25 12.66
CA THR A 298 11.59 -7.20 13.29
C THR A 298 12.36 -5.96 12.83
N VAL A 299 12.78 -5.18 13.77
CA VAL A 299 13.47 -3.90 13.58
C VAL A 299 14.92 -4.17 13.18
N SER A 300 15.40 -3.46 12.17
CA SER A 300 16.81 -3.48 11.76
C SER A 300 17.81 -3.02 12.85
N GLY A 301 17.31 -2.53 13.99
CA GLY A 301 18.15 -1.90 15.02
C GLY A 301 18.76 -0.56 14.61
N ILE A 302 18.35 -0.02 13.46
CA ILE A 302 18.87 1.23 12.90
C ILE A 302 17.92 2.38 13.25
N ASP A 303 18.45 3.34 13.98
CA ASP A 303 17.74 4.59 14.28
C ASP A 303 17.72 5.50 13.04
N VAL A 304 16.64 5.43 12.28
CA VAL A 304 16.46 6.20 11.04
C VAL A 304 16.44 7.71 11.25
N SER A 305 16.19 8.17 12.48
CA SER A 305 16.21 9.60 12.83
C SER A 305 17.62 10.19 12.76
N LYS A 306 18.64 9.34 12.87
CA LYS A 306 20.05 9.72 12.78
C LYS A 306 20.56 9.80 11.34
N ILE A 307 19.79 9.36 10.35
CA ILE A 307 20.16 9.52 8.96
C ILE A 307 20.10 11.01 8.59
N PRO A 308 21.22 11.63 8.23
CA PRO A 308 21.27 13.07 8.00
C PRO A 308 20.42 13.46 6.79
N LEU A 309 19.88 14.68 6.84
CA LEU A 309 19.18 15.27 5.70
C LEU A 309 20.18 15.63 4.62
N CYS A 310 19.80 15.42 3.36
CA CYS A 310 20.57 15.90 2.22
C CYS A 310 20.67 17.43 2.28
N PRO A 311 21.88 18.02 2.21
CA PRO A 311 22.04 19.46 2.24
C PRO A 311 21.34 20.13 1.06
N LEU A 312 20.48 21.11 1.33
CA LEU A 312 19.68 21.82 0.31
C LEU A 312 20.50 22.53 -0.78
N HIS A 313 21.74 22.95 -0.43
CA HIS A 313 22.60 23.62 -1.40
C HIS A 313 23.09 22.69 -2.53
N LEU A 314 23.03 21.36 -2.34
CA LEU A 314 23.43 20.41 -3.39
C LEU A 314 22.50 20.45 -4.60
N ASP A 315 21.25 20.86 -4.45
CA ASP A 315 20.32 21.06 -5.58
C ASP A 315 20.72 22.29 -6.45
N ALA A 316 21.53 23.21 -5.91
CA ALA A 316 21.94 24.46 -6.57
C ALA A 316 23.31 24.37 -7.24
N ILE A 317 24.06 23.30 -7.05
CA ILE A 317 25.40 23.11 -7.62
C ILE A 317 25.42 21.99 -8.64
N GLN A 318 26.35 22.05 -9.59
CA GLN A 318 26.49 21.00 -10.59
C GLN A 318 27.23 19.80 -9.99
N ALA A 319 26.71 18.60 -10.22
CA ALA A 319 27.39 17.35 -9.87
C ALA A 319 28.68 17.21 -10.69
N GLN A 320 29.73 16.70 -10.06
CA GLN A 320 31.03 16.45 -10.70
C GLN A 320 31.02 15.16 -11.54
N GLY A 321 30.07 14.28 -11.31
CA GLY A 321 29.86 13.01 -12.00
C GLY A 321 28.70 12.26 -11.41
N GLY A 322 28.52 11.04 -11.85
CA GLY A 322 27.47 10.18 -11.32
C GLY A 322 27.54 8.79 -11.92
N PHE A 323 26.70 7.90 -11.39
CA PHE A 323 26.59 6.52 -11.85
C PHE A 323 25.17 5.99 -11.62
N VAL A 324 24.77 5.04 -12.43
CA VAL A 324 23.55 4.26 -12.23
C VAL A 324 23.93 2.87 -11.76
N ILE A 325 23.37 2.40 -10.66
CA ILE A 325 23.51 1.02 -10.19
C ILE A 325 22.25 0.25 -10.51
N ILE A 326 22.40 -0.98 -11.00
CA ILE A 326 21.32 -1.93 -11.22
C ILE A 326 21.58 -3.16 -10.33
N ASP A 327 20.61 -3.44 -9.44
CA ASP A 327 20.50 -4.72 -8.73
C ASP A 327 19.48 -5.60 -9.46
N PRO A 328 19.94 -6.58 -10.27
CA PRO A 328 19.04 -7.35 -11.12
C PRO A 328 18.37 -8.48 -10.34
N SER A 329 17.06 -8.49 -10.28
CA SER A 329 16.30 -9.65 -9.83
C SER A 329 16.27 -10.73 -10.93
N LEU A 330 16.28 -12.03 -10.53
CA LEU A 330 16.29 -13.16 -11.48
C LEU A 330 15.01 -13.35 -12.30
N GLY A 331 14.14 -12.34 -12.45
CA GLY A 331 13.00 -12.34 -13.37
C GLY A 331 11.96 -13.46 -13.21
N ARG A 332 11.99 -14.20 -12.09
CA ARG A 332 10.98 -15.24 -11.80
C ARG A 332 9.68 -14.58 -11.37
N LYS A 333 8.52 -15.06 -11.85
CA LYS A 333 7.17 -14.56 -11.47
C LYS A 333 6.92 -14.46 -9.96
N LYS A 334 7.76 -15.05 -9.13
CA LYS A 334 7.79 -15.00 -7.65
C LYS A 334 9.12 -14.45 -7.10
N GLY A 335 9.95 -13.78 -7.92
CA GLY A 335 11.23 -13.17 -7.52
C GLY A 335 11.03 -11.80 -6.89
N ASP A 336 12.11 -11.29 -6.30
CA ASP A 336 12.20 -9.96 -5.74
C ASP A 336 12.09 -8.87 -6.82
N ASP A 337 11.77 -7.64 -6.44
CA ASP A 337 11.75 -6.51 -7.37
C ASP A 337 13.19 -6.19 -7.83
N LEU A 338 13.34 -5.57 -9.00
CA LEU A 338 14.61 -5.10 -9.51
C LEU A 338 14.83 -3.67 -9.02
N GLY A 339 16.04 -3.35 -8.56
CA GLY A 339 16.42 -2.02 -8.13
C GLY A 339 17.27 -1.29 -9.17
N ILE A 340 16.92 -0.04 -9.53
CA ILE A 340 17.78 0.86 -10.28
C ILE A 340 17.92 2.15 -9.48
N GLY A 341 19.18 2.62 -9.27
CA GLY A 341 19.45 3.87 -8.55
C GLY A 341 20.39 4.77 -9.31
N ALA A 342 20.02 6.04 -9.47
CA ALA A 342 20.89 7.08 -10.01
C ALA A 342 21.56 7.87 -8.88
N PHE A 343 22.86 7.86 -8.84
CA PHE A 343 23.70 8.62 -7.89
C PHE A 343 24.37 9.78 -8.59
N LEU A 344 24.35 10.93 -7.95
CA LEU A 344 25.14 12.09 -8.34
C LEU A 344 26.20 12.37 -7.28
N VAL A 345 27.39 12.76 -7.71
CA VAL A 345 28.53 13.00 -6.81
C VAL A 345 28.80 14.49 -6.71
N TYR A 346 28.83 15.00 -5.48
CA TYR A 346 29.08 16.39 -5.13
C TYR A 346 30.23 16.44 -4.12
N ASP A 347 31.35 17.04 -4.52
CA ASP A 347 32.57 17.13 -3.69
C ASP A 347 33.00 15.77 -3.10
N GLY A 348 32.95 14.73 -3.95
CA GLY A 348 33.29 13.36 -3.56
C GLY A 348 32.21 12.63 -2.75
N VAL A 349 31.09 13.29 -2.44
CA VAL A 349 29.98 12.69 -1.67
C VAL A 349 28.85 12.25 -2.59
N PRO A 350 28.49 10.96 -2.62
CA PRO A 350 27.40 10.45 -3.44
C PRO A 350 26.04 10.76 -2.81
N VAL A 351 25.10 11.19 -3.65
CA VAL A 351 23.69 11.45 -3.31
C VAL A 351 22.82 10.55 -4.18
N LEU A 352 22.05 9.67 -3.58
CA LEU A 352 21.03 8.90 -4.30
C LEU A 352 19.88 9.83 -4.69
N ARG A 353 19.76 10.08 -5.98
CA ARG A 353 18.90 11.12 -6.54
C ARG A 353 17.56 10.60 -7.00
N GLU A 354 17.53 9.40 -7.60
CA GLU A 354 16.33 8.76 -8.10
C GLU A 354 16.45 7.25 -8.02
N VAL A 355 15.33 6.57 -7.74
CA VAL A 355 15.27 5.11 -7.65
C VAL A 355 14.06 4.58 -8.41
N ILE A 356 14.21 3.37 -8.95
CA ILE A 356 13.13 2.58 -9.52
C ILE A 356 13.20 1.21 -8.84
N SER A 357 12.08 0.75 -8.26
CA SER A 357 11.97 -0.54 -7.59
C SER A 357 10.68 -1.19 -8.07
N GLU A 358 10.79 -2.03 -9.10
CA GLU A 358 9.67 -2.74 -9.69
C GLU A 358 10.12 -3.97 -10.48
N LYS A 359 9.17 -4.80 -10.89
CA LYS A 359 9.46 -5.95 -11.76
C LYS A 359 9.55 -5.48 -13.20
N MET A 360 10.70 -5.68 -13.82
CA MET A 360 10.95 -5.31 -15.20
C MET A 360 11.56 -6.47 -15.99
N ASP A 361 11.29 -6.51 -17.28
CA ASP A 361 12.04 -7.36 -18.17
C ASP A 361 13.42 -6.75 -18.55
N PRO A 362 14.34 -7.51 -19.11
CA PRO A 362 15.67 -7.01 -19.47
C PRO A 362 15.66 -5.82 -20.43
N GLY A 363 14.72 -5.77 -21.36
CA GLY A 363 14.61 -4.68 -22.33
C GLY A 363 14.16 -3.38 -21.65
N GLU A 364 13.16 -3.47 -20.77
CA GLU A 364 12.70 -2.35 -19.97
C GLU A 364 13.77 -1.86 -18.99
N THR A 365 14.51 -2.79 -18.37
CA THR A 365 15.65 -2.45 -17.49
C THR A 365 16.68 -1.61 -18.22
N ILE A 366 17.09 -2.03 -19.43
CA ILE A 366 18.06 -1.29 -20.27
C ILE A 366 17.51 0.10 -20.60
N HIS A 367 16.25 0.17 -21.02
CA HIS A 367 15.61 1.43 -21.38
C HIS A 367 15.55 2.41 -20.20
N ARG A 368 15.10 1.96 -19.02
CA ARG A 368 14.96 2.78 -17.81
C ARG A 368 16.31 3.25 -17.27
N ALA A 369 17.31 2.36 -17.20
CA ALA A 369 18.65 2.72 -16.74
C ALA A 369 19.31 3.72 -17.70
N THR A 370 19.17 3.52 -19.01
CA THR A 370 19.69 4.48 -20.02
C THR A 370 18.98 5.84 -19.93
N ALA A 371 17.67 5.85 -19.72
CA ALA A 371 16.91 7.08 -19.54
C ALA A 371 17.36 7.87 -18.29
N LEU A 372 17.62 7.18 -17.17
CA LEU A 372 18.18 7.81 -15.97
C LEU A 372 19.59 8.36 -16.22
N ALA A 373 20.45 7.60 -16.89
CA ALA A 373 21.81 8.04 -17.24
C ALA A 373 21.75 9.29 -18.13
N ALA A 374 20.87 9.30 -19.14
CA ALA A 374 20.68 10.48 -20.01
C ALA A 374 20.10 11.69 -19.26
N LYS A 375 19.10 11.47 -18.40
CA LYS A 375 18.46 12.53 -17.60
C LYS A 375 19.46 13.31 -16.74
N TYR A 376 20.43 12.61 -16.17
CA TYR A 376 21.41 13.20 -15.27
C TYR A 376 22.80 13.38 -15.88
N SER A 377 22.95 13.15 -17.18
CA SER A 377 24.26 13.21 -17.91
C SER A 377 25.30 12.27 -17.30
N ILE A 378 24.87 11.10 -16.84
CA ILE A 378 25.71 10.06 -16.23
C ILE A 378 26.38 9.24 -17.33
N GLN A 379 27.68 9.01 -17.20
CA GLN A 379 28.50 8.24 -18.16
C GLN A 379 28.76 6.79 -17.73
N LEU A 380 28.27 6.35 -16.57
CA LEU A 380 28.52 5.02 -16.03
C LEU A 380 27.22 4.35 -15.59
N ILE A 381 26.97 3.17 -16.12
CA ILE A 381 25.95 2.23 -15.61
C ILE A 381 26.67 0.99 -15.09
N VAL A 382 26.36 0.58 -13.87
CA VAL A 382 26.99 -0.57 -13.23
C VAL A 382 25.94 -1.61 -12.87
N VAL A 383 26.23 -2.87 -13.18
CA VAL A 383 25.33 -4.01 -12.90
C VAL A 383 25.99 -4.92 -11.86
N GLU A 384 25.22 -5.33 -10.83
CA GLU A 384 25.72 -6.25 -9.79
C GLU A 384 26.16 -7.59 -10.36
N GLY A 385 27.29 -8.23 -9.87
CA GLY A 385 27.96 -9.47 -10.30
C GLY A 385 27.18 -10.79 -10.14
N GLY A 386 27.07 -11.64 -11.21
CA GLY A 386 26.49 -13.00 -11.26
C GLY A 386 26.25 -13.49 -12.69
N ALA A 387 25.79 -14.72 -12.87
CA ALA A 387 25.63 -15.33 -14.20
C ALA A 387 24.64 -14.62 -15.11
N TYR A 388 23.62 -13.95 -14.57
CA TYR A 388 22.61 -13.21 -15.33
C TYR A 388 23.14 -11.88 -15.89
N GLN A 389 24.11 -11.29 -15.25
CA GLN A 389 24.66 -9.97 -15.59
C GLN A 389 25.54 -9.96 -16.82
N ALA A 390 26.39 -10.96 -17.01
CA ALA A 390 27.17 -11.06 -18.23
C ALA A 390 26.21 -11.00 -19.46
N THR A 391 25.02 -11.57 -19.29
CA THR A 391 23.95 -11.50 -20.28
C THR A 391 23.37 -10.09 -20.38
N LEU A 392 23.11 -9.41 -19.26
CA LEU A 392 22.53 -8.05 -19.26
C LEU A 392 23.53 -7.03 -19.82
N ILE A 393 24.81 -7.09 -19.41
CA ILE A 393 25.88 -6.23 -19.96
C ILE A 393 26.05 -6.45 -21.47
N TYR A 394 26.00 -7.71 -21.92
CA TYR A 394 26.04 -8.03 -23.35
C TYR A 394 24.87 -7.34 -24.08
N TRP A 395 23.66 -7.41 -23.54
CA TRP A 395 22.49 -6.77 -24.15
C TRP A 395 22.56 -5.25 -24.12
N PHE A 396 23.10 -4.64 -23.07
CA PHE A 396 23.37 -3.19 -23.04
C PHE A 396 24.28 -2.79 -24.22
N ASN A 397 25.43 -3.46 -24.34
CA ASN A 397 26.40 -3.16 -25.40
C ASN A 397 25.80 -3.39 -26.80
N PHE A 398 25.00 -4.44 -26.96
CA PHE A 398 24.32 -4.72 -28.21
C PHE A 398 23.32 -3.61 -28.57
N VAL A 399 22.47 -3.23 -27.64
CA VAL A 399 21.46 -2.17 -27.83
C VAL A 399 22.13 -0.82 -28.10
N PHE A 400 23.20 -0.49 -27.37
CA PHE A 400 23.93 0.75 -27.55
C PHE A 400 24.59 0.81 -28.95
N ALA A 401 25.18 -0.28 -29.40
CA ALA A 401 25.71 -0.37 -30.75
C ALA A 401 24.65 -0.21 -31.84
N GLN A 402 23.44 -0.80 -31.64
CA GLN A 402 22.33 -0.67 -32.59
C GLN A 402 21.74 0.74 -32.64
N LEU A 403 21.66 1.42 -31.49
CA LEU A 403 21.06 2.75 -31.37
C LEU A 403 22.06 3.89 -31.53
N GLY A 404 23.36 3.57 -31.68
CA GLY A 404 24.41 4.58 -31.78
C GLY A 404 24.63 5.36 -30.47
N VAL A 405 24.29 4.76 -29.32
CA VAL A 405 24.51 5.38 -28.00
C VAL A 405 26.01 5.36 -27.71
N THR A 406 26.58 6.52 -27.53
CA THR A 406 28.00 6.72 -27.19
C THR A 406 28.11 7.52 -25.88
N GLY A 407 29.24 7.38 -25.21
CA GLY A 407 29.54 8.15 -23.99
C GLY A 407 28.93 7.59 -22.70
N ILE A 408 28.29 6.41 -22.74
CA ILE A 408 27.88 5.66 -21.55
C ILE A 408 28.66 4.34 -21.49
N HIS A 409 29.42 4.15 -20.43
CA HIS A 409 30.12 2.89 -20.13
C HIS A 409 29.22 1.98 -19.31
N VAL A 410 29.23 0.69 -19.60
CA VAL A 410 28.51 -0.33 -18.82
C VAL A 410 29.51 -1.26 -18.16
N GLY A 411 29.63 -1.16 -16.85
CA GLY A 411 30.55 -1.95 -16.02
C GLY A 411 29.83 -2.97 -15.14
N GLU A 412 30.61 -3.79 -14.48
CA GLU A 412 30.12 -4.71 -13.46
C GLU A 412 30.69 -4.37 -12.08
N ILE A 413 29.97 -4.75 -11.05
CA ILE A 413 30.46 -4.72 -9.69
C ILE A 413 30.44 -6.12 -9.11
N THR A 414 31.59 -6.56 -8.56
CA THR A 414 31.71 -7.84 -7.89
C THR A 414 31.78 -7.65 -6.39
N THR A 415 31.12 -8.51 -5.65
CA THR A 415 30.98 -8.40 -4.19
C THR A 415 32.25 -8.82 -3.42
N GLY A 416 33.26 -9.28 -4.11
CA GLY A 416 34.51 -9.78 -3.46
C GLY A 416 34.28 -10.91 -2.44
N GLY A 417 33.15 -11.60 -2.48
CA GLY A 417 32.80 -12.67 -1.52
C GLY A 417 32.17 -12.16 -0.20
N MET A 418 31.99 -10.86 -0.03
CA MET A 418 31.33 -10.31 1.17
C MET A 418 29.85 -10.75 1.25
N GLN A 419 29.44 -11.22 2.43
CA GLN A 419 28.05 -11.60 2.66
C GLN A 419 27.11 -10.39 2.51
N LYS A 420 25.92 -10.61 1.92
CA LYS A 420 24.93 -9.58 1.64
C LYS A 420 24.62 -8.70 2.86
N ASN A 421 24.30 -9.29 3.99
CA ASN A 421 23.95 -8.55 5.20
C ASN A 421 25.09 -7.68 5.74
N SER A 422 26.34 -8.15 5.63
CA SER A 422 27.53 -7.38 6.02
C SER A 422 27.72 -6.17 5.11
N ARG A 423 27.50 -6.33 3.81
CA ARG A 423 27.57 -5.28 2.80
C ARG A 423 26.51 -4.21 3.04
N ILE A 424 25.24 -4.60 3.23
CA ILE A 424 24.15 -3.68 3.55
C ILE A 424 24.45 -2.93 4.85
N SER A 425 24.90 -3.62 5.91
CA SER A 425 25.27 -2.98 7.18
C SER A 425 26.38 -1.95 7.01
N ALA A 426 27.35 -2.20 6.14
CA ALA A 426 28.42 -1.24 5.84
C ALA A 426 27.87 0.01 5.11
N GLY A 427 27.03 -0.16 4.10
CA GLY A 427 26.37 0.94 3.38
C GLY A 427 25.51 1.80 4.31
N LEU A 428 24.75 1.18 5.20
CA LEU A 428 23.92 1.88 6.19
C LEU A 428 24.75 2.68 7.20
N ARG A 429 25.93 2.19 7.62
CA ARG A 429 26.86 2.98 8.45
C ARG A 429 27.39 4.22 7.71
N GLN A 430 27.68 4.11 6.41
CA GLN A 430 28.10 5.24 5.59
C GLN A 430 26.97 6.27 5.45
N LEU A 431 25.73 5.81 5.29
CA LEU A 431 24.55 6.67 5.26
C LEU A 431 24.36 7.41 6.60
N LEU A 432 24.45 6.71 7.75
CA LEU A 432 24.34 7.29 9.08
C LEU A 432 25.46 8.31 9.39
N SER A 433 26.65 8.10 8.84
CA SER A 433 27.78 9.01 9.01
C SER A 433 27.81 10.21 8.05
N GLY A 434 26.79 10.34 7.16
CA GLY A 434 26.72 11.43 6.19
C GLY A 434 27.73 11.30 5.03
N LYS A 435 28.29 10.13 4.83
CA LYS A 435 29.16 9.84 3.67
C LYS A 435 28.34 9.50 2.41
N ILE A 436 27.06 9.16 2.55
CA ILE A 436 26.07 9.00 1.50
C ILE A 436 24.85 9.81 1.92
N TYR A 437 24.22 10.50 0.98
CA TYR A 437 22.94 11.16 1.24
C TYR A 437 21.82 10.59 0.40
N LEU A 438 20.60 10.67 0.94
CA LEU A 438 19.35 10.39 0.22
C LEU A 438 18.70 11.72 -0.14
N HIS A 439 18.50 11.97 -1.43
CA HIS A 439 17.71 13.12 -1.84
C HIS A 439 16.27 13.02 -1.29
N LYS A 440 15.63 14.16 -1.06
CA LYS A 440 14.27 14.21 -0.48
C LYS A 440 13.26 13.33 -1.22
N ASP A 441 13.38 13.22 -2.55
CA ASP A 441 12.44 12.50 -3.41
C ASP A 441 12.53 10.96 -3.24
N VAL A 442 13.68 10.43 -2.81
CA VAL A 442 13.91 8.98 -2.62
C VAL A 442 13.97 8.57 -1.15
N ARG A 443 14.09 9.56 -0.26
CA ARG A 443 14.33 9.31 1.17
C ARG A 443 13.27 8.41 1.78
N SER A 444 12.00 8.66 1.50
CA SER A 444 10.88 7.90 2.08
C SER A 444 10.94 6.42 1.70
N ALA A 445 11.18 6.10 0.44
CA ALA A 445 11.30 4.72 -0.04
C ALA A 445 12.48 3.98 0.61
N CYS A 446 13.65 4.66 0.72
CA CYS A 446 14.82 4.07 1.36
C CYS A 446 14.62 3.87 2.86
N ILE A 447 14.08 4.88 3.58
CA ILE A 447 13.77 4.77 5.02
C ILE A 447 12.82 3.60 5.26
N TYR A 448 11.79 3.44 4.43
CA TYR A 448 10.87 2.33 4.53
C TYR A 448 11.59 0.97 4.46
N GLN A 449 12.47 0.74 3.47
CA GLN A 449 13.23 -0.50 3.39
C GLN A 449 14.24 -0.66 4.54
N ILE A 450 14.90 0.41 4.99
CA ILE A 450 15.81 0.36 6.14
C ILE A 450 15.08 -0.12 7.39
N THR A 451 13.87 0.36 7.65
CA THR A 451 13.09 -0.02 8.84
C THR A 451 12.60 -1.46 8.78
N GLN A 452 12.40 -2.00 7.60
CA GLN A 452 11.95 -3.39 7.40
C GLN A 452 13.11 -4.40 7.34
N TRP A 453 14.31 -3.94 7.06
CA TRP A 453 15.44 -4.83 6.89
C TRP A 453 15.86 -5.51 8.19
N ASP A 454 15.95 -6.84 8.16
CA ASP A 454 16.36 -7.68 9.28
C ASP A 454 17.53 -8.58 8.83
N PRO A 455 18.74 -8.39 9.38
CA PRO A 455 19.90 -9.20 9.01
C PRO A 455 19.76 -10.69 9.35
N LEU A 456 18.78 -11.07 10.18
CA LEU A 456 18.50 -12.45 10.56
C LEU A 456 17.50 -13.15 9.63
N ARG A 457 16.81 -12.39 8.78
CA ARG A 457 15.87 -12.95 7.79
C ARG A 457 16.58 -13.47 6.56
N THR A 458 16.06 -14.56 6.02
CA THR A 458 16.53 -15.13 4.76
C THR A 458 15.99 -14.42 3.52
N LYS A 459 14.92 -13.64 3.66
CA LYS A 459 14.30 -12.85 2.58
C LYS A 459 13.92 -11.48 3.12
N ASN A 460 14.59 -10.47 2.61
CA ASN A 460 14.27 -9.07 2.84
C ASN A 460 13.86 -8.42 1.53
N LYS A 461 13.06 -7.36 1.60
CA LYS A 461 12.88 -6.39 0.53
C LYS A 461 14.01 -5.37 0.68
N ASP A 462 15.11 -5.58 -0.02
CA ASP A 462 16.37 -4.85 0.22
C ASP A 462 17.06 -4.36 -1.05
N GLU A 463 16.36 -4.36 -2.19
CA GLU A 463 16.89 -3.91 -3.47
C GLU A 463 17.44 -2.46 -3.43
N LEU A 464 16.79 -1.55 -2.68
CA LEU A 464 17.31 -0.18 -2.51
C LEU A 464 18.49 -0.13 -1.55
N LEU A 465 18.55 -1.04 -0.58
CA LEU A 465 19.67 -1.13 0.37
C LEU A 465 20.91 -1.69 -0.31
N ASP A 466 20.76 -2.63 -1.25
CA ASP A 466 21.87 -3.12 -2.08
C ASP A 466 22.44 -1.99 -2.94
N LEU A 467 21.61 -1.11 -3.53
CA LEU A 467 22.10 0.07 -4.26
C LEU A 467 22.98 0.96 -3.37
N ILE A 468 22.54 1.24 -2.14
CA ILE A 468 23.32 2.03 -1.17
C ILE A 468 24.60 1.31 -0.78
N ALA A 469 24.53 -0.01 -0.60
CA ALA A 469 25.67 -0.83 -0.19
C ALA A 469 26.79 -0.91 -1.24
N TYR A 470 26.46 -0.77 -2.53
CA TYR A 470 27.42 -0.79 -3.62
C TYR A 470 28.08 0.55 -3.91
N THR A 471 27.56 1.65 -3.38
CA THR A 471 27.95 3.02 -3.75
C THR A 471 29.46 3.23 -3.75
N TYR A 472 30.14 2.93 -2.66
CA TYR A 472 31.59 3.17 -2.55
C TYR A 472 32.43 2.21 -3.39
N ALA A 473 32.00 0.96 -3.53
CA ALA A 473 32.69 0.00 -4.38
C ALA A 473 32.63 0.42 -5.86
N VAL A 474 31.51 1.02 -6.30
CA VAL A 474 31.42 1.62 -7.66
C VAL A 474 32.37 2.78 -7.80
N MET A 475 32.40 3.70 -6.83
CA MET A 475 33.29 4.86 -6.87
C MET A 475 34.78 4.48 -6.86
N GLU A 476 35.15 3.42 -6.16
CA GLU A 476 36.53 2.91 -6.11
C GLU A 476 36.92 2.19 -7.40
N LEU A 477 36.06 1.27 -7.89
CA LEU A 477 36.32 0.47 -9.08
C LEU A 477 36.30 1.25 -10.39
N HIS A 478 35.55 2.35 -10.44
CA HIS A 478 35.29 3.15 -11.63
C HIS A 478 35.65 4.62 -11.42
N ALA A 479 36.74 4.88 -10.72
CA ALA A 479 37.19 6.26 -10.37
C ALA A 479 37.45 7.16 -11.59
N GLU A 480 37.71 6.60 -12.76
CA GLU A 480 37.88 7.33 -14.00
C GLU A 480 36.57 7.99 -14.50
N TYR A 481 35.41 7.45 -14.11
CA TYR A 481 34.08 8.00 -14.43
C TYR A 481 33.50 8.84 -13.30
N VAL A 482 33.98 8.62 -12.08
CA VAL A 482 33.49 9.27 -10.86
C VAL A 482 34.69 9.71 -10.02
N PRO A 483 35.35 10.83 -10.38
CA PRO A 483 36.54 11.27 -9.67
C PRO A 483 36.25 11.49 -8.18
N LEU A 484 36.93 10.76 -7.32
CA LEU A 484 37.02 11.05 -5.91
C LEU A 484 37.91 12.29 -5.75
N LEU A 485 37.46 13.34 -5.10
CA LEU A 485 38.37 14.33 -4.55
C LEU A 485 39.12 13.64 -3.41
N ILE A 486 40.33 13.20 -3.70
CA ILE A 486 41.27 12.74 -2.69
C ILE A 486 41.65 13.99 -1.89
N SER A 487 40.90 14.30 -0.81
CA SER A 487 41.44 15.16 0.22
C SER A 487 42.59 14.37 0.89
N ASP A 488 43.79 14.94 0.88
CA ASP A 488 44.95 14.43 1.65
C ASP A 488 44.53 14.22 3.10
N GLY A 489 44.22 12.97 3.48
CA GLY A 489 43.72 12.64 4.83
C GLY A 489 42.92 11.34 4.93
N PHE A 490 43.03 10.41 3.98
CA PHE A 490 42.59 9.03 4.23
C PHE A 490 43.61 8.38 5.20
N ASP A 491 43.21 8.32 6.46
CA ASP A 491 43.96 7.64 7.52
C ASP A 491 43.98 6.12 7.18
N GLU A 492 45.16 5.59 6.87
CA GLU A 492 45.40 4.15 6.58
C GLU A 492 44.95 3.22 7.74
N THR A 493 44.55 3.79 8.89
CA THR A 493 44.03 3.07 10.05
C THR A 493 42.65 2.43 9.83
N ILE A 494 41.92 2.74 8.74
CA ILE A 494 40.59 2.12 8.46
C ILE A 494 40.76 0.74 7.80
N ALA A 495 41.84 0.48 7.08
CA ALA A 495 42.10 -0.83 6.46
C ALA A 495 42.45 -1.91 7.49
N GLU A 496 43.07 -1.53 8.61
CA GLU A 496 43.44 -2.47 9.68
C GLU A 496 42.28 -2.74 10.67
N SER A 497 41.31 -1.84 10.80
CA SER A 497 40.15 -2.03 11.73
C SER A 497 39.09 -3.03 11.26
N THR A 498 39.19 -3.54 10.03
CA THR A 498 38.31 -4.61 9.53
C THR A 498 38.65 -5.99 10.07
N HIS A 499 39.83 -6.16 10.74
CA HIS A 499 40.24 -7.42 11.34
C HIS A 499 39.95 -7.58 12.84
N GLU A 500 39.58 -6.53 13.56
CA GLU A 500 39.46 -6.57 15.03
C GLU A 500 38.05 -6.55 15.62
N PHE A 501 36.99 -6.56 14.81
CA PHE A 501 35.61 -6.65 15.34
C PHE A 501 34.88 -7.93 14.90
N LEU A 502 35.50 -9.07 15.15
CA LEU A 502 34.81 -10.31 15.40
C LEU A 502 34.52 -10.39 16.91
N LEU A 503 33.39 -9.86 17.35
CA LEU A 503 32.90 -10.20 18.67
C LEU A 503 32.18 -11.55 18.60
N PRO A 504 32.49 -12.47 19.54
CA PRO A 504 31.79 -13.73 19.69
C PRO A 504 30.48 -13.48 20.41
N PHE A 505 29.44 -14.08 19.86
CA PHE A 505 28.10 -14.50 20.30
C PHE A 505 27.00 -14.10 19.34
#